data_32f54b46342e6f184db355caebc20295
#
_entry.id   32f54b46342e6f184db355caebc20295
#
_cell.length_a   1.000
_cell.length_b   1.000
_cell.length_c   1.000
_cell.angle_alpha   90.00
_cell.angle_beta   90.00
_cell.angle_gamma   90.00
#
_symmetry.space_group_name_H-M   'P 1'
#
loop_
_entity.id
_entity.type
_entity.pdbx_description
1 polymer ?
#
loop_
_entity_poly.entity_id
_entity_poly.type
_entity_poly.pdbx_seq_one_letter_code
_entity_poly.pdbx_strand_id
1 'polypeptide(L)'
;MVRGVFGAGGEFGHVVVEPNGYLCTCGNRGCLEQYCSAPGVVHLAHDFADEYEGNSQLKQMLDNGEDVTSKTVFDLAKNGDFLATEIVDKMAYYLGYATASLSNILNPAYVVIGGGVSAAGSFLLNKVQKHWTKYAFSPVRSSTKLKLAVLGNDAGVIGAASLAREFIKK
;
A
#
# COMPACT_ATOMS: atom_id res chain seq x y z
N MET A 1 18.91 1.70 -11.13
CA MET A 1 17.82 2.62 -10.73
C MET A 1 17.11 3.12 -11.97
N VAL A 2 15.79 3.02 -12.03
CA VAL A 2 14.96 3.57 -13.13
C VAL A 2 14.80 5.07 -12.91
N ARG A 3 15.28 5.90 -13.83
CA ARG A 3 15.23 7.38 -13.69
C ARG A 3 14.14 8.02 -14.54
N GLY A 4 13.76 7.40 -15.66
CA GLY A 4 12.88 8.02 -16.65
C GLY A 4 13.57 9.15 -17.44
N VAL A 5 12.87 9.74 -18.40
CA VAL A 5 13.42 10.77 -19.31
C VAL A 5 13.78 12.06 -18.55
N PHE A 6 12.95 12.46 -17.59
CA PHE A 6 13.15 13.71 -16.81
C PHE A 6 13.09 13.46 -15.28
N GLY A 7 13.45 12.27 -14.85
CA GLY A 7 13.58 11.94 -13.43
C GLY A 7 12.30 11.39 -12.78
N ALA A 8 11.18 11.28 -13.48
CA ALA A 8 9.91 10.76 -12.96
C ALA A 8 9.77 9.22 -13.08
N GLY A 9 10.87 8.49 -13.18
CA GLY A 9 10.83 7.04 -13.18
C GLY A 9 10.61 6.50 -11.77
N GLY A 10 9.71 5.52 -11.62
CA GLY A 10 9.46 4.87 -10.34
C GLY A 10 8.25 5.38 -9.56
N GLU A 11 7.46 6.29 -10.13
CA GLU A 11 6.22 6.83 -9.54
C GLU A 11 5.09 5.78 -9.48
N PHE A 12 5.38 4.67 -8.78
CA PHE A 12 4.49 3.52 -8.71
C PHE A 12 3.15 3.82 -8.03
N GLY A 13 3.13 4.80 -7.13
CA GLY A 13 1.90 5.28 -6.48
C GLY A 13 0.86 5.84 -7.46
N HIS A 14 1.29 6.30 -8.64
CA HIS A 14 0.41 6.87 -9.66
C HIS A 14 -0.05 5.87 -10.74
N VAL A 15 0.26 4.58 -10.57
CA VAL A 15 -0.37 3.53 -11.39
C VAL A 15 -1.86 3.47 -11.09
N VAL A 16 -2.70 3.55 -12.13
CA VAL A 16 -4.15 3.45 -11.99
C VAL A 16 -4.54 2.00 -11.72
N VAL A 17 -5.14 1.75 -10.56
CA VAL A 17 -5.60 0.43 -10.12
C VAL A 17 -7.13 0.32 -10.09
N GLU A 18 -7.82 1.47 -10.10
CA GLU A 18 -9.27 1.56 -10.12
C GLU A 18 -9.71 2.64 -11.11
N PRO A 19 -9.97 2.29 -12.38
CA PRO A 19 -10.44 3.25 -13.36
C PRO A 19 -11.69 3.99 -12.85
N ASN A 20 -11.70 5.32 -12.98
CA ASN A 20 -12.75 6.22 -12.48
C ASN A 20 -12.86 6.29 -10.93
N GLY A 21 -11.91 5.76 -10.19
CA GLY A 21 -11.87 5.85 -8.73
C GLY A 21 -11.53 7.25 -8.18
N TYR A 22 -10.96 7.32 -6.99
CA TYR A 22 -10.64 8.57 -6.31
C TYR A 22 -9.77 9.51 -7.15
N LEU A 23 -10.07 10.81 -7.08
CA LEU A 23 -9.23 11.82 -7.70
C LEU A 23 -7.86 11.88 -7.03
N CYS A 24 -6.81 11.84 -7.82
CA CYS A 24 -5.44 11.95 -7.36
C CYS A 24 -4.90 13.37 -7.61
N THR A 25 -3.99 13.83 -6.75
CA THR A 25 -3.30 15.12 -6.89
C THR A 25 -2.50 15.24 -8.19
N CYS A 26 -2.13 14.11 -8.83
CA CYS A 26 -1.48 14.10 -10.15
C CYS A 26 -2.44 14.42 -11.32
N GLY A 27 -3.73 14.58 -11.07
CA GLY A 27 -4.78 14.84 -12.07
C GLY A 27 -5.49 13.58 -12.58
N ASN A 28 -4.95 12.39 -12.36
CA ASN A 28 -5.61 11.13 -12.72
C ASN A 28 -6.64 10.71 -11.68
N ARG A 29 -7.43 9.68 -12.02
CA ARG A 29 -8.33 9.00 -11.09
C ARG A 29 -7.86 7.56 -10.87
N GLY A 30 -8.04 7.07 -9.63
CA GLY A 30 -7.81 5.67 -9.30
C GLY A 30 -6.36 5.26 -9.10
N CYS A 31 -5.46 6.21 -8.82
CA CYS A 31 -4.06 5.92 -8.51
C CYS A 31 -3.92 5.04 -7.26
N LEU A 32 -2.97 4.13 -7.28
CA LEU A 32 -2.65 3.21 -6.17
C LEU A 32 -2.51 3.93 -4.82
N GLU A 33 -1.87 5.09 -4.81
CA GLU A 33 -1.67 5.91 -3.63
C GLU A 33 -2.97 6.26 -2.92
N GLN A 34 -4.06 6.50 -3.66
CA GLN A 34 -5.37 6.86 -3.11
C GLN A 34 -6.04 5.73 -2.34
N TYR A 35 -5.53 4.50 -2.45
CA TYR A 35 -6.04 3.29 -1.77
C TYR A 35 -5.05 2.70 -0.79
N CYS A 36 -3.74 2.84 -1.05
CA CYS A 36 -2.69 2.11 -0.33
C CYS A 36 -1.81 3.00 0.56
N SER A 37 -1.96 4.33 0.51
CA SER A 37 -1.33 5.23 1.46
C SER A 37 -2.11 5.31 2.79
N ALA A 38 -1.51 5.93 3.82
CA ALA A 38 -2.21 6.14 5.08
C ALA A 38 -3.50 6.97 4.93
N PRO A 39 -3.52 8.09 4.18
CA PRO A 39 -4.77 8.77 3.82
C PRO A 39 -5.72 7.89 2.99
N GLY A 40 -5.20 7.08 2.07
CA GLY A 40 -6.02 6.19 1.25
C GLY A 40 -6.79 5.16 2.06
N VAL A 41 -6.19 4.61 3.12
CA VAL A 41 -6.89 3.71 4.06
C VAL A 41 -8.02 4.44 4.79
N VAL A 42 -7.84 5.71 5.14
CA VAL A 42 -8.88 6.53 5.79
C VAL A 42 -10.01 6.85 4.80
N HIS A 43 -9.71 7.15 3.54
CA HIS A 43 -10.73 7.32 2.49
C HIS A 43 -11.60 6.07 2.35
N LEU A 44 -10.96 4.89 2.25
CA LEU A 44 -11.68 3.61 2.22
C LEU A 44 -12.54 3.41 3.47
N ALA A 45 -12.05 3.85 4.65
CA ALA A 45 -12.80 3.69 5.90
C ALA A 45 -14.10 4.49 5.88
N HIS A 46 -14.09 5.72 5.41
CA HIS A 46 -15.30 6.54 5.27
C HIS A 46 -16.28 5.91 4.26
N ASP A 47 -15.82 5.61 3.04
CA ASP A 47 -16.69 5.06 1.99
C ASP A 47 -17.34 3.73 2.41
N PHE A 48 -16.56 2.83 3.01
CA PHE A 48 -17.09 1.54 3.43
C PHE A 48 -18.03 1.68 4.64
N ALA A 49 -17.78 2.65 5.54
CA ALA A 49 -18.66 2.88 6.68
C ALA A 49 -20.04 3.38 6.26
N ASP A 50 -20.14 4.20 5.21
CA ASP A 50 -21.41 4.74 4.71
C ASP A 50 -22.36 3.63 4.23
N GLU A 51 -21.81 2.53 3.68
CA GLU A 51 -22.59 1.40 3.16
C GLU A 51 -22.72 0.23 4.16
N TYR A 52 -22.01 0.28 5.30
CA TYR A 52 -21.94 -0.82 6.24
C TYR A 52 -23.08 -0.82 7.26
N GLU A 53 -23.89 -1.87 7.23
CA GLU A 53 -25.06 -2.01 8.16
C GLU A 53 -24.76 -2.87 9.41
N GLY A 54 -23.53 -3.46 9.49
CA GLY A 54 -23.15 -4.35 10.58
C GLY A 54 -22.70 -3.61 11.86
N ASN A 55 -22.47 -4.37 12.92
CA ASN A 55 -21.85 -3.83 14.13
C ASN A 55 -20.34 -3.76 13.97
N SER A 56 -19.76 -2.56 14.13
CA SER A 56 -18.32 -2.30 14.02
C SER A 56 -17.95 -1.14 14.93
N GLN A 57 -16.85 -1.29 15.66
CA GLN A 57 -16.29 -0.20 16.46
C GLN A 57 -15.76 0.90 15.54
N LEU A 58 -15.16 0.56 14.41
CA LEU A 58 -14.70 1.54 13.43
C LEU A 58 -15.84 2.40 12.91
N LYS A 59 -16.98 1.77 12.57
CA LYS A 59 -18.17 2.52 12.15
C LYS A 59 -18.66 3.48 13.23
N GLN A 60 -18.75 3.01 14.47
CA GLN A 60 -19.19 3.85 15.58
C GLN A 60 -18.28 5.08 15.77
N MET A 61 -16.95 4.90 15.66
CA MET A 61 -15.99 6.01 15.75
C MET A 61 -16.23 7.03 14.62
N LEU A 62 -16.42 6.56 13.38
CA LEU A 62 -16.66 7.42 12.22
C LEU A 62 -18.00 8.15 12.34
N ASP A 63 -19.07 7.47 12.73
CA ASP A 63 -20.41 8.06 12.93
C ASP A 63 -20.41 9.12 14.05
N ASN A 64 -19.55 8.97 15.07
CA ASN A 64 -19.34 9.93 16.14
C ASN A 64 -18.45 11.12 15.75
N GLY A 65 -17.85 11.11 14.55
CA GLY A 65 -16.94 12.15 14.10
C GLY A 65 -15.55 12.10 14.77
N GLU A 66 -15.16 10.92 15.29
CA GLU A 66 -13.85 10.73 15.89
C GLU A 66 -12.74 10.75 14.82
N ASP A 67 -11.55 11.23 15.19
CA ASP A 67 -10.39 11.24 14.28
C ASP A 67 -9.85 9.82 14.10
N VAL A 68 -10.12 9.24 12.92
CA VAL A 68 -9.70 7.89 12.55
C VAL A 68 -8.43 7.97 11.69
N THR A 69 -7.39 7.26 12.11
CA THR A 69 -6.14 7.12 11.37
C THR A 69 -6.02 5.75 10.72
N SER A 70 -5.12 5.60 9.74
CA SER A 70 -4.81 4.28 9.20
C SER A 70 -4.36 3.29 10.29
N LYS A 71 -3.63 3.77 11.31
CA LYS A 71 -3.24 2.94 12.47
C LYS A 71 -4.47 2.41 13.21
N THR A 72 -5.46 3.27 13.47
CA THR A 72 -6.74 2.89 14.09
C THR A 72 -7.41 1.75 13.31
N VAL A 73 -7.51 1.89 11.98
CA VAL A 73 -8.11 0.87 11.10
C VAL A 73 -7.35 -0.46 11.21
N PHE A 74 -6.01 -0.44 11.15
CA PHE A 74 -5.21 -1.66 11.26
C PHE A 74 -5.32 -2.31 12.64
N ASP A 75 -5.35 -1.54 13.71
CA ASP A 75 -5.45 -2.08 15.07
C ASP A 75 -6.83 -2.72 15.30
N LEU A 76 -7.91 -2.09 14.85
CA LEU A 76 -9.26 -2.65 14.91
C LEU A 76 -9.39 -3.92 14.06
N ALA A 77 -8.81 -3.94 12.85
CA ALA A 77 -8.79 -5.12 12.01
C ALA A 77 -8.06 -6.31 12.66
N LYS A 78 -6.93 -6.05 13.35
CA LYS A 78 -6.21 -7.07 14.12
C LYS A 78 -7.03 -7.60 15.30
N ASN A 79 -7.89 -6.77 15.87
CA ASN A 79 -8.77 -7.12 16.98
C ASN A 79 -10.10 -7.73 16.53
N GLY A 80 -10.28 -7.98 15.22
CA GLY A 80 -11.42 -8.70 14.69
C GLY A 80 -12.62 -7.83 14.31
N ASP A 81 -12.46 -6.51 14.21
CA ASP A 81 -13.50 -5.64 13.65
C ASP A 81 -13.70 -5.98 12.16
N PHE A 82 -14.94 -6.29 11.80
CA PHE A 82 -15.26 -6.77 10.45
C PHE A 82 -15.07 -5.68 9.40
N LEU A 83 -15.59 -4.47 9.62
CA LEU A 83 -15.46 -3.36 8.68
C LEU A 83 -13.98 -3.01 8.46
N ALA A 84 -13.22 -2.86 9.55
CA ALA A 84 -11.79 -2.60 9.47
C ALA A 84 -11.04 -3.72 8.72
N THR A 85 -11.45 -4.98 8.91
CA THR A 85 -10.86 -6.13 8.20
C THR A 85 -11.13 -6.06 6.70
N GLU A 86 -12.34 -5.72 6.27
CA GLU A 86 -12.69 -5.54 4.86
C GLU A 86 -11.89 -4.41 4.21
N ILE A 87 -11.74 -3.29 4.91
CA ILE A 87 -10.94 -2.14 4.43
C ILE A 87 -9.48 -2.54 4.23
N VAL A 88 -8.88 -3.21 5.22
CA VAL A 88 -7.48 -3.67 5.10
C VAL A 88 -7.34 -4.72 4.00
N ASP A 89 -8.33 -5.59 3.79
CA ASP A 89 -8.31 -6.58 2.70
C ASP A 89 -8.44 -5.90 1.33
N LYS A 90 -9.28 -4.86 1.20
CA LYS A 90 -9.43 -4.06 -0.02
C LYS A 90 -8.13 -3.32 -0.37
N MET A 91 -7.51 -2.68 0.61
CA MET A 91 -6.20 -2.05 0.46
C MET A 91 -5.13 -3.08 0.03
N ALA A 92 -5.09 -4.23 0.70
CA ALA A 92 -4.16 -5.31 0.38
C ALA A 92 -4.40 -5.91 -1.01
N TYR A 93 -5.65 -5.94 -1.47
CA TYR A 93 -6.00 -6.32 -2.83
C TYR A 93 -5.34 -5.40 -3.85
N TYR A 94 -5.52 -4.07 -3.73
CA TYR A 94 -4.92 -3.13 -4.68
C TYR A 94 -3.40 -3.19 -4.66
N LEU A 95 -2.79 -3.25 -3.47
CA LEU A 95 -1.34 -3.33 -3.35
C LEU A 95 -0.79 -4.65 -3.92
N GLY A 96 -1.46 -5.78 -3.65
CA GLY A 96 -1.11 -7.08 -4.18
C GLY A 96 -1.25 -7.17 -5.69
N TYR A 97 -2.35 -6.65 -6.24
CA TYR A 97 -2.60 -6.58 -7.67
C TYR A 97 -1.54 -5.74 -8.40
N ALA A 98 -1.30 -4.51 -7.94
CA ALA A 98 -0.34 -3.61 -8.57
C ALA A 98 1.09 -4.16 -8.50
N THR A 99 1.50 -4.67 -7.33
CA THR A 99 2.85 -5.24 -7.17
C THR A 99 3.03 -6.54 -7.95
N ALA A 100 1.99 -7.34 -8.14
CA ALA A 100 2.03 -8.51 -9.03
C ALA A 100 2.23 -8.10 -10.48
N SER A 101 1.50 -7.09 -10.96
CA SER A 101 1.65 -6.54 -12.31
C SER A 101 3.06 -6.01 -12.55
N LEU A 102 3.61 -5.24 -11.60
CA LEU A 102 5.00 -4.79 -11.66
C LEU A 102 6.00 -5.95 -11.65
N SER A 103 5.75 -6.96 -10.82
CA SER A 103 6.60 -8.15 -10.75
C SER A 103 6.61 -8.94 -12.05
N ASN A 104 5.47 -9.04 -12.74
CA ASN A 104 5.36 -9.70 -14.04
C ASN A 104 6.16 -8.97 -15.15
N ILE A 105 6.33 -7.66 -15.02
CA ILE A 105 7.10 -6.84 -15.98
C ILE A 105 8.60 -6.90 -15.68
N LEU A 106 9.00 -6.77 -14.41
CA LEU A 106 10.39 -6.57 -14.01
C LEU A 106 11.08 -7.83 -13.48
N ASN A 107 10.32 -8.84 -13.06
CA ASN A 107 10.80 -10.06 -12.40
C ASN A 107 11.89 -9.78 -11.33
N PRO A 108 11.61 -8.93 -10.33
CA PRO A 108 12.60 -8.61 -9.31
C PRO A 108 12.78 -9.77 -8.33
N ALA A 109 13.96 -9.91 -7.73
CA ALA A 109 14.17 -10.89 -6.65
C ALA A 109 13.31 -10.59 -5.41
N TYR A 110 13.10 -9.29 -5.13
CA TYR A 110 12.32 -8.83 -3.98
C TYR A 110 11.43 -7.64 -4.34
N VAL A 111 10.20 -7.64 -3.81
CA VAL A 111 9.37 -6.45 -3.67
C VAL A 111 9.37 -6.09 -2.19
N VAL A 112 9.85 -4.89 -1.85
CA VAL A 112 9.96 -4.43 -0.46
C VAL A 112 8.88 -3.40 -0.19
N ILE A 113 7.98 -3.71 0.75
CA ILE A 113 6.88 -2.84 1.16
C ILE A 113 7.33 -2.01 2.36
N GLY A 114 7.30 -0.69 2.22
CA GLY A 114 7.69 0.28 3.25
C GLY A 114 6.62 1.36 3.45
N GLY A 115 7.00 2.39 4.21
CA GLY A 115 6.10 3.51 4.54
C GLY A 115 5.22 3.24 5.76
N GLY A 116 4.34 4.19 6.10
CA GLY A 116 3.55 4.16 7.34
C GLY A 116 2.70 2.91 7.53
N VAL A 117 2.07 2.41 6.47
CA VAL A 117 1.22 1.21 6.53
C VAL A 117 2.01 -0.09 6.79
N SER A 118 3.33 -0.11 6.48
CA SER A 118 4.17 -1.29 6.72
C SER A 118 4.36 -1.60 8.21
N ALA A 119 4.09 -0.63 9.10
CA ALA A 119 4.07 -0.83 10.55
C ALA A 119 3.04 -1.87 11.01
N ALA A 120 2.03 -2.18 10.18
CA ALA A 120 1.09 -3.27 10.44
C ALA A 120 1.74 -4.67 10.43
N GLY A 121 2.97 -4.78 9.94
CA GLY A 121 3.80 -5.97 10.03
C GLY A 121 3.30 -7.13 9.16
N SER A 122 3.51 -8.36 9.67
CA SER A 122 3.10 -9.59 8.99
C SER A 122 1.60 -9.67 8.71
N PHE A 123 0.77 -8.98 9.48
CA PHE A 123 -0.67 -8.92 9.25
C PHE A 123 -0.99 -8.33 7.86
N LEU A 124 -0.37 -7.22 7.50
CA LEU A 124 -0.49 -6.63 6.17
C LEU A 124 0.19 -7.51 5.11
N LEU A 125 1.44 -7.93 5.37
CA LEU A 125 2.22 -8.68 4.39
C LEU A 125 1.50 -9.95 3.93
N ASN A 126 0.90 -10.70 4.85
CA ASN A 126 0.17 -11.93 4.55
C ASN A 126 -1.06 -11.68 3.65
N LYS A 127 -1.80 -10.60 3.91
CA LYS A 127 -2.93 -10.20 3.08
C LYS A 127 -2.49 -9.78 1.68
N VAL A 128 -1.44 -8.96 1.57
CA VAL A 128 -0.87 -8.56 0.28
C VAL A 128 -0.33 -9.77 -0.47
N GLN A 129 0.39 -10.68 0.20
CA GLN A 129 0.92 -11.91 -0.40
C GLN A 129 -0.19 -12.79 -0.99
N LYS A 130 -1.34 -12.91 -0.31
CA LYS A 130 -2.50 -13.67 -0.81
C LYS A 130 -2.98 -13.12 -2.16
N HIS A 131 -3.16 -11.81 -2.27
CA HIS A 131 -3.60 -11.16 -3.50
C HIS A 131 -2.51 -11.15 -4.57
N TRP A 132 -1.26 -10.87 -4.21
CA TRP A 132 -0.12 -10.94 -5.11
C TRP A 132 0.01 -12.32 -5.76
N THR A 133 -0.07 -13.40 -4.97
CA THR A 133 0.01 -14.77 -5.46
C THR A 133 -1.05 -15.09 -6.50
N LYS A 134 -2.24 -14.50 -6.37
CA LYS A 134 -3.34 -14.70 -7.33
C LYS A 134 -3.03 -14.10 -8.71
N TYR A 135 -2.33 -12.97 -8.77
CA TYR A 135 -2.11 -12.20 -10.00
C TYR A 135 -0.70 -12.31 -10.56
N ALA A 136 0.27 -12.77 -9.78
CA ALA A 136 1.62 -12.98 -10.25
C ALA A 136 1.72 -14.20 -11.18
N PHE A 137 2.44 -14.07 -12.29
CA PHE A 137 2.74 -15.13 -13.23
C PHE A 137 3.51 -16.28 -12.53
N SER A 138 3.20 -17.52 -12.87
CA SER A 138 3.71 -18.70 -12.15
C SER A 138 5.24 -18.72 -11.96
N PRO A 139 6.09 -18.48 -12.99
CA PRO A 139 7.53 -18.40 -12.81
C PRO A 139 7.97 -17.24 -11.89
N VAL A 140 7.27 -16.09 -11.94
CA VAL A 140 7.53 -14.93 -11.09
C VAL A 140 7.23 -15.26 -9.62
N ARG A 141 6.16 -16.01 -9.35
CA ARG A 141 5.84 -16.48 -7.99
C ARG A 141 6.95 -17.31 -7.35
N SER A 142 7.70 -18.05 -8.16
CA SER A 142 8.80 -18.89 -7.69
C SER A 142 10.09 -18.08 -7.44
N SER A 143 10.30 -16.98 -8.16
CA SER A 143 11.53 -16.19 -8.15
C SER A 143 11.47 -14.92 -7.33
N THR A 144 10.30 -14.28 -7.20
CA THR A 144 10.10 -13.02 -6.48
C THR A 144 9.56 -13.27 -5.06
N LYS A 145 10.07 -12.54 -4.08
CA LYS A 145 9.59 -12.59 -2.70
C LYS A 145 9.16 -11.21 -2.21
N LEU A 146 8.01 -11.14 -1.55
CA LEU A 146 7.57 -9.93 -0.86
C LEU A 146 8.21 -9.86 0.52
N LYS A 147 8.68 -8.67 0.91
CA LYS A 147 9.26 -8.40 2.22
C LYS A 147 8.79 -7.05 2.76
N LEU A 148 8.87 -6.87 4.06
CA LEU A 148 8.72 -5.57 4.70
C LEU A 148 10.08 -4.86 4.76
N ALA A 149 10.05 -3.53 4.61
CA ALA A 149 11.21 -2.69 4.86
C ALA A 149 11.62 -2.76 6.34
N VAL A 150 12.93 -2.77 6.60
CA VAL A 150 13.46 -2.84 7.97
C VAL A 150 13.92 -1.48 8.50
N LEU A 151 14.06 -0.46 7.63
CA LEU A 151 14.56 0.86 8.00
C LEU A 151 13.46 1.83 8.47
N GLY A 152 12.18 1.42 8.41
CA GLY A 152 11.07 2.26 8.80
C GLY A 152 11.08 3.63 8.11
N ASN A 153 10.81 4.69 8.87
CA ASN A 153 10.80 6.08 8.38
C ASN A 153 12.19 6.62 8.02
N ASP A 154 13.26 5.99 8.49
CA ASP A 154 14.64 6.43 8.24
C ASP A 154 15.15 6.02 6.85
N ALA A 155 14.40 5.18 6.13
CA ALA A 155 14.78 4.66 4.82
C ALA A 155 15.14 5.76 3.81
N GLY A 156 14.37 6.87 3.80
CA GLY A 156 14.60 8.00 2.91
C GLY A 156 15.93 8.73 3.21
N VAL A 157 16.18 9.02 4.48
CA VAL A 157 17.40 9.70 4.92
C VAL A 157 18.63 8.85 4.67
N ILE A 158 18.56 7.56 5.03
CA ILE A 158 19.67 6.62 4.81
C ILE A 158 19.94 6.43 3.31
N GLY A 159 18.87 6.35 2.49
CA GLY A 159 18.98 6.24 1.04
C GLY A 159 19.64 7.47 0.41
N ALA A 160 19.21 8.67 0.79
CA ALA A 160 19.79 9.93 0.32
C ALA A 160 21.28 10.06 0.72
N ALA A 161 21.62 9.74 1.97
CA ALA A 161 23.01 9.74 2.44
C ALA A 161 23.88 8.72 1.68
N SER A 162 23.34 7.54 1.38
CA SER A 162 24.04 6.51 0.61
C SER A 162 24.31 6.96 -0.83
N LEU A 163 23.34 7.59 -1.48
CA LEU A 163 23.51 8.16 -2.83
C LEU A 163 24.57 9.27 -2.83
N ALA A 164 24.51 10.22 -1.88
CA ALA A 164 25.50 11.30 -1.76
C ALA A 164 26.92 10.71 -1.63
N ARG A 165 27.09 9.66 -0.81
CA ARG A 165 28.41 9.00 -0.65
C ARG A 165 28.93 8.34 -1.92
N GLU A 166 28.06 7.80 -2.78
CA GLU A 166 28.47 7.27 -4.08
C GLU A 166 28.93 8.36 -5.05
N PHE A 167 28.33 9.55 -5.01
CA PHE A 167 28.74 10.70 -5.83
C PHE A 167 30.09 11.29 -5.41
N ILE A 168 30.41 11.30 -4.11
CA ILE A 168 31.66 11.83 -3.58
C ILE A 168 32.87 10.90 -3.89
N LYS A 169 32.61 9.60 -4.09
CA LYS A 169 33.65 8.61 -4.38
C LYS A 169 34.03 8.52 -5.87
N LYS A 170 33.37 9.26 -6.74
CA LYS A 170 33.71 9.42 -8.16
C LYS A 170 34.46 10.73 -8.40
#